data_7101ae87098a9632d6f152324f9feffa
#
_entry.id   7101ae87098a9632d6f152324f9feffa
#
_cell.length_a   1.000
_cell.length_b   1.000
_cell.length_c   1.000
_cell.angle_alpha   90.00
_cell.angle_beta   90.00
_cell.angle_gamma   90.00
#
_symmetry.space_group_name_H-M   'P 1'
#
loop_
_entity.id
_entity.type
_entity.pdbx_description
1 polymer ?
#
loop_
_entity_poly.entity_id
_entity_poly.type
_entity_poly.pdbx_seq_one_letter_code
_entity_poly.pdbx_strand_id
1 'polypeptide(L)'
;MSGAPSSPVSFAGLILDLPGSWYDMTDVANSGPPTLGPASGVGALQFAVDRYTGGKLPNATPTDIEHMFYAFCERHRLAIESTPWTSDTTFGTGGSSAGAAKLIGVWYVSDGLNFAFATYTSERPDDAAAQREVQQAELIAKSIRFPGSP
;
A
#
# COMPACT_ATOMS: atom_id res chain seq x y z
N MET A 1 -5.04 -22.66 -9.31
CA MET A 1 -5.14 -22.41 -7.89
C MET A 1 -4.44 -21.10 -7.52
N SER A 2 -5.11 -20.27 -6.79
CA SER A 2 -4.47 -19.07 -6.27
C SER A 2 -3.38 -19.44 -5.27
N GLY A 3 -2.52 -18.50 -4.93
CA GLY A 3 -1.47 -18.72 -3.96
C GLY A 3 -1.99 -19.04 -2.56
N ALA A 4 -1.10 -19.04 -1.59
CA ALA A 4 -1.44 -19.30 -0.21
C ALA A 4 -2.55 -18.35 0.26
N PRO A 5 -3.46 -18.80 1.13
CA PRO A 5 -4.49 -17.91 1.67
C PRO A 5 -3.88 -16.79 2.48
N SER A 6 -4.54 -15.64 2.45
CA SER A 6 -4.14 -14.49 3.25
C SER A 6 -4.65 -14.63 4.67
N SER A 7 -3.89 -14.11 5.62
CA SER A 7 -4.26 -14.09 7.03
C SER A 7 -4.10 -12.68 7.57
N PRO A 8 -4.96 -12.24 8.50
CA PRO A 8 -4.81 -10.94 9.12
C PRO A 8 -3.56 -10.91 10.00
N VAL A 9 -2.77 -9.85 9.84
CA VAL A 9 -1.57 -9.63 10.65
C VAL A 9 -1.51 -8.17 11.09
N SER A 10 -0.85 -7.92 12.22
CA SER A 10 -0.54 -6.56 12.67
C SER A 10 0.79 -6.16 12.07
N PHE A 11 0.83 -4.98 11.44
CA PHE A 11 2.04 -4.47 10.82
C PHE A 11 2.02 -2.94 10.80
N ALA A 12 3.05 -2.31 11.34
CA ALA A 12 3.21 -0.85 11.35
C ALA A 12 2.00 -0.11 11.95
N GLY A 13 1.34 -0.72 12.94
CA GLY A 13 0.15 -0.15 13.56
C GLY A 13 -1.13 -0.36 12.76
N LEU A 14 -1.06 -1.14 11.71
CA LEU A 14 -2.21 -1.49 10.87
C LEU A 14 -2.58 -2.96 11.07
N ILE A 15 -3.78 -3.33 10.64
CA ILE A 15 -4.14 -4.72 10.42
C ILE A 15 -4.35 -4.85 8.91
N LEU A 16 -3.75 -5.87 8.32
CA LEU A 16 -3.89 -6.14 6.91
C LEU A 16 -3.86 -7.65 6.65
N ASP A 17 -4.39 -8.07 5.50
CA ASP A 17 -4.39 -9.47 5.12
C ASP A 17 -3.15 -9.76 4.30
N LEU A 18 -2.29 -10.63 4.83
CA LEU A 18 -0.99 -10.90 4.24
C LEU A 18 -0.96 -12.32 3.67
N PRO A 19 -0.62 -12.48 2.37
CA PRO A 19 -0.42 -13.81 1.80
C PRO A 19 0.69 -14.57 2.54
N GLY A 20 0.56 -15.89 2.65
CA GLY A 20 1.48 -16.70 3.45
C GLY A 20 2.93 -16.65 2.99
N SER A 21 3.18 -16.30 1.72
CA SER A 21 4.54 -16.18 1.19
C SER A 21 5.19 -14.82 1.47
N TRP A 22 4.43 -13.86 2.02
CA TRP A 22 4.92 -12.52 2.32
C TRP A 22 5.35 -12.43 3.77
N TYR A 23 6.35 -11.60 4.05
CA TYR A 23 6.83 -11.40 5.42
C TYR A 23 7.37 -9.98 5.59
N ASP A 24 7.64 -9.63 6.86
CA ASP A 24 8.18 -8.33 7.24
C ASP A 24 9.67 -8.27 6.90
N MET A 25 10.02 -7.38 5.99
CA MET A 25 11.39 -7.17 5.52
C MET A 25 11.97 -5.85 6.03
N THR A 26 11.33 -5.24 7.02
CA THR A 26 11.75 -3.91 7.50
C THR A 26 13.19 -3.95 8.00
N ASP A 27 14.00 -3.01 7.52
CA ASP A 27 15.39 -2.88 7.94
C ASP A 27 15.46 -2.03 9.21
N VAL A 28 15.21 -2.67 10.35
CA VAL A 28 15.17 -1.98 11.65
C VAL A 28 16.55 -1.41 12.01
N ALA A 29 17.61 -2.13 11.67
CA ALA A 29 18.97 -1.71 12.01
C ALA A 29 19.36 -0.36 11.39
N ASN A 30 18.83 -0.07 10.19
CA ASN A 30 19.11 1.17 9.48
C ASN A 30 17.93 2.13 9.48
N SER A 31 16.97 1.95 10.36
CA SER A 31 15.76 2.79 10.47
C SER A 31 14.99 2.88 9.15
N GLY A 32 14.94 1.77 8.43
CA GLY A 32 14.20 1.71 7.17
C GLY A 32 12.70 1.82 7.36
N PRO A 33 11.96 2.18 6.31
CA PRO A 33 10.50 2.24 6.39
C PRO A 33 9.91 0.85 6.57
N PRO A 34 8.68 0.74 7.13
CA PRO A 34 7.99 -0.54 7.18
C PRO A 34 7.91 -1.16 5.79
N THR A 35 8.36 -2.39 5.65
CA THR A 35 8.50 -3.05 4.35
C THR A 35 8.01 -4.49 4.40
N LEU A 36 7.17 -4.86 3.44
CA LEU A 36 6.71 -6.23 3.25
C LEU A 36 7.13 -6.73 1.87
N GLY A 37 7.35 -8.03 1.76
CA GLY A 37 7.63 -8.64 0.46
C GLY A 37 7.56 -10.15 0.52
N PRO A 38 7.43 -10.82 -0.63
CA PRO A 38 7.45 -12.27 -0.67
C PRO A 38 8.88 -12.80 -0.55
N ALA A 39 9.03 -14.00 0.01
CA ALA A 39 10.34 -14.59 0.29
C ALA A 39 11.22 -14.75 -0.94
N SER A 40 10.63 -15.00 -2.10
CA SER A 40 11.36 -15.16 -3.37
C SER A 40 11.05 -14.00 -4.33
N GLY A 41 10.72 -12.83 -3.78
CA GLY A 41 10.22 -11.72 -4.55
C GLY A 41 11.28 -10.93 -5.28
N VAL A 42 10.82 -10.13 -6.22
CA VAL A 42 11.69 -9.25 -7.02
C VAL A 42 11.38 -7.78 -6.74
N GLY A 43 10.50 -7.53 -5.80
CA GLY A 43 10.14 -6.17 -5.40
C GLY A 43 9.81 -6.09 -3.92
N ALA A 44 9.36 -4.93 -3.49
CA ALA A 44 9.02 -4.68 -2.10
C ALA A 44 7.89 -3.66 -1.99
N LEU A 45 7.08 -3.83 -0.96
CA LEU A 45 5.97 -2.93 -0.64
C LEU A 45 6.33 -2.15 0.63
N GLN A 46 6.50 -0.84 0.50
CA GLN A 46 6.86 0.04 1.60
C GLN A 46 5.69 0.88 2.04
N PHE A 47 5.64 1.20 3.34
CA PHE A 47 4.51 1.89 3.94
C PHE A 47 4.95 3.16 4.65
N ALA A 48 4.06 4.16 4.62
CA ALA A 48 4.10 5.30 5.52
C ALA A 48 2.72 5.40 6.16
N VAL A 49 2.68 5.54 7.48
CA VAL A 49 1.43 5.54 8.21
C VAL A 49 1.35 6.81 9.04
N ASP A 50 0.23 7.51 8.96
CA ASP A 50 -0.03 8.72 9.72
C ASP A 50 -1.28 8.49 10.56
N ARG A 51 -1.07 8.29 11.87
CA ARG A 51 -2.15 8.02 12.81
C ARG A 51 -2.62 9.31 13.48
N TYR A 52 -3.94 9.46 13.56
CA TYR A 52 -4.54 10.58 14.27
C TYR A 52 -4.18 10.45 15.77
N THR A 53 -3.62 11.53 16.32
CA THR A 53 -3.17 11.54 17.73
C THR A 53 -3.87 12.60 18.56
N GLY A 54 -4.84 13.29 17.99
CA GLY A 54 -5.61 14.31 18.70
C GLY A 54 -5.60 15.65 17.97
N GLY A 55 -6.36 16.59 18.48
CA GLY A 55 -6.49 17.91 17.88
C GLY A 55 -7.62 17.96 16.87
N LYS A 56 -7.47 18.83 15.88
CA LYS A 56 -8.49 19.01 14.86
C LYS A 56 -8.69 17.74 14.05
N LEU A 57 -9.94 17.33 13.87
CA LEU A 57 -10.28 16.15 13.09
C LEU A 57 -9.97 16.38 11.60
N PRO A 58 -9.20 15.50 10.94
CA PRO A 58 -8.91 15.67 9.53
C PRO A 58 -10.14 15.55 8.63
N ASN A 59 -11.09 14.68 8.99
CA ASN A 59 -12.31 14.45 8.20
C ASN A 59 -12.02 14.22 6.72
N ALA A 60 -11.03 13.38 6.43
CA ALA A 60 -10.64 13.09 5.07
C ALA A 60 -11.76 12.42 4.29
N THR A 61 -11.87 12.75 3.02
CA THR A 61 -12.87 12.22 2.10
C THR A 61 -12.18 11.44 0.98
N PRO A 62 -12.93 10.61 0.22
CA PRO A 62 -12.36 9.97 -0.96
C PRO A 62 -11.74 10.96 -1.95
N THR A 63 -12.32 12.15 -2.10
CA THR A 63 -11.76 13.19 -2.97
C THR A 63 -10.40 13.66 -2.48
N ASP A 64 -10.23 13.81 -1.15
CA ASP A 64 -8.94 14.20 -0.58
C ASP A 64 -7.87 13.15 -0.88
N ILE A 65 -8.22 11.87 -0.74
CA ILE A 65 -7.30 10.76 -1.01
C ILE A 65 -6.90 10.76 -2.49
N GLU A 66 -7.83 11.00 -3.38
CA GLU A 66 -7.55 11.07 -4.82
C GLU A 66 -6.62 12.22 -5.15
N HIS A 67 -6.83 13.39 -4.52
CA HIS A 67 -5.93 14.53 -4.70
C HIS A 67 -4.51 14.20 -4.22
N MET A 68 -4.38 13.51 -3.08
CA MET A 68 -3.07 13.10 -2.58
C MET A 68 -2.39 12.14 -3.54
N PHE A 69 -3.15 11.21 -4.08
CA PHE A 69 -2.64 10.24 -5.05
C PHE A 69 -2.09 10.94 -6.29
N TYR A 70 -2.87 11.83 -6.90
CA TYR A 70 -2.44 12.52 -8.12
C TYR A 70 -1.30 13.50 -7.86
N ALA A 71 -1.27 14.14 -6.69
CA ALA A 71 -0.14 15.00 -6.32
C ALA A 71 1.16 14.21 -6.23
N PHE A 72 1.10 13.01 -5.65
CA PHE A 72 2.26 12.13 -5.60
C PHE A 72 2.70 11.71 -7.01
N CYS A 73 1.75 11.28 -7.84
CA CYS A 73 2.06 10.84 -9.20
C CYS A 73 2.68 11.97 -10.01
N GLU A 74 2.15 13.18 -9.92
CA GLU A 74 2.71 14.33 -10.63
C GLU A 74 4.13 14.65 -10.16
N ARG A 75 4.34 14.66 -8.84
CA ARG A 75 5.65 14.96 -8.27
C ARG A 75 6.71 13.94 -8.70
N HIS A 76 6.33 12.68 -8.87
CA HIS A 76 7.23 11.61 -9.26
C HIS A 76 7.14 11.23 -10.73
N ARG A 77 6.39 12.01 -11.52
CA ARG A 77 6.23 11.81 -12.97
C ARG A 77 5.73 10.42 -13.31
N LEU A 78 4.71 9.97 -12.58
CA LEU A 78 4.09 8.68 -12.79
C LEU A 78 2.76 8.86 -13.52
N ALA A 79 2.54 8.06 -14.56
CA ALA A 79 1.29 8.05 -15.30
C ALA A 79 0.48 6.83 -14.83
N ILE A 80 -0.19 6.97 -13.68
CA ILE A 80 -1.01 5.92 -13.10
C ILE A 80 -2.45 6.41 -13.03
N GLU A 81 -3.36 5.60 -13.54
CA GLU A 81 -4.78 5.89 -13.43
C GLU A 81 -5.30 5.39 -12.09
N SER A 82 -5.98 6.27 -11.37
CA SER A 82 -6.53 5.97 -10.05
C SER A 82 -7.72 5.04 -10.16
N THR A 83 -7.74 4.00 -9.32
CA THR A 83 -8.88 3.10 -9.16
C THR A 83 -9.36 3.17 -7.72
N PRO A 84 -10.46 3.90 -7.44
CA PRO A 84 -10.95 4.03 -6.06
C PRO A 84 -11.67 2.77 -5.60
N TRP A 85 -11.67 2.56 -4.27
CA TRP A 85 -12.45 1.50 -3.65
C TRP A 85 -12.96 1.95 -2.29
N THR A 86 -13.95 1.22 -1.78
CA THR A 86 -14.45 1.39 -0.42
C THR A 86 -14.56 0.02 0.24
N SER A 87 -14.42 -0.01 1.56
CA SER A 87 -14.67 -1.18 2.37
C SER A 87 -15.51 -0.76 3.57
N ASP A 88 -15.71 -1.66 4.55
CA ASP A 88 -16.59 -1.36 5.69
C ASP A 88 -16.15 -0.13 6.48
N THR A 89 -14.85 0.05 6.67
CA THR A 89 -14.32 1.10 7.54
C THR A 89 -13.33 2.03 6.84
N THR A 90 -12.93 1.71 5.60
CA THR A 90 -11.90 2.47 4.89
C THR A 90 -12.32 2.77 3.47
N PHE A 91 -11.61 3.70 2.88
CA PHE A 91 -11.69 4.01 1.46
C PHE A 91 -10.27 4.28 0.97
N GLY A 92 -10.06 4.07 -0.31
CA GLY A 92 -8.73 4.28 -0.85
C GLY A 92 -8.75 4.42 -2.35
N THR A 93 -7.57 4.67 -2.90
CA THR A 93 -7.37 4.72 -4.34
C THR A 93 -5.93 4.35 -4.65
N GLY A 94 -5.72 3.85 -5.85
CA GLY A 94 -4.38 3.53 -6.28
C GLY A 94 -4.35 2.84 -7.61
N GLY A 95 -3.18 2.42 -7.99
CA GLY A 95 -2.95 1.72 -9.22
C GLY A 95 -1.47 1.44 -9.44
N SER A 96 -1.15 0.89 -10.59
CA SER A 96 0.22 0.55 -10.91
C SER A 96 0.54 0.89 -12.36
N SER A 97 1.82 1.03 -12.64
CA SER A 97 2.31 1.33 -13.99
C SER A 97 3.66 0.66 -14.21
N ALA A 98 3.85 0.09 -15.39
CA ALA A 98 5.14 -0.47 -15.81
C ALA A 98 5.83 0.53 -16.72
N GLY A 99 6.94 1.09 -16.24
CA GLY A 99 7.78 1.95 -17.05
C GLY A 99 8.90 1.16 -17.72
N ALA A 100 9.86 1.86 -18.31
CA ALA A 100 10.99 1.23 -18.99
C ALA A 100 11.94 0.53 -17.99
N ALA A 101 12.08 1.08 -16.79
CA ALA A 101 13.05 0.60 -15.80
C ALA A 101 12.41 0.02 -14.54
N LYS A 102 11.14 0.33 -14.27
CA LYS A 102 10.48 -0.05 -13.02
C LYS A 102 9.03 -0.39 -13.21
N LEU A 103 8.56 -1.31 -12.36
CA LEU A 103 7.14 -1.50 -12.11
C LEU A 103 6.86 -0.84 -10.76
N ILE A 104 5.88 0.07 -10.71
CA ILE A 104 5.53 0.78 -9.48
C ILE A 104 4.03 0.75 -9.24
N GLY A 105 3.65 0.50 -7.99
CA GLY A 105 2.28 0.62 -7.54
C GLY A 105 2.19 1.65 -6.43
N VAL A 106 1.09 2.36 -6.35
CA VAL A 106 0.87 3.44 -5.38
C VAL A 106 -0.55 3.34 -4.86
N TRP A 107 -0.72 3.32 -3.53
CA TRP A 107 -2.04 3.24 -2.91
C TRP A 107 -2.11 4.14 -1.70
N TYR A 108 -3.23 4.86 -1.57
CA TYR A 108 -3.57 5.66 -0.40
C TYR A 108 -4.84 5.09 0.21
N VAL A 109 -4.85 4.93 1.53
CA VAL A 109 -5.99 4.35 2.28
C VAL A 109 -6.24 5.21 3.51
N SER A 110 -7.51 5.43 3.84
CA SER A 110 -7.89 6.21 5.01
C SER A 110 -9.20 5.68 5.60
N ASP A 111 -9.40 5.94 6.89
CA ASP A 111 -10.69 5.76 7.56
C ASP A 111 -11.33 7.11 7.91
N GLY A 112 -10.81 8.19 7.35
CA GLY A 112 -11.24 9.56 7.65
C GLY A 112 -10.36 10.26 8.66
N LEU A 113 -9.67 9.53 9.52
CA LEU A 113 -8.80 10.09 10.56
C LEU A 113 -7.34 9.70 10.34
N ASN A 114 -7.11 8.46 9.96
CA ASN A 114 -5.78 7.90 9.80
C ASN A 114 -5.50 7.67 8.32
N PHE A 115 -4.23 7.65 7.96
CA PHE A 115 -3.81 7.46 6.57
C PHE A 115 -2.72 6.40 6.50
N ALA A 116 -2.78 5.56 5.48
CA ALA A 116 -1.69 4.68 5.11
C ALA A 116 -1.37 4.92 3.64
N PHE A 117 -0.10 4.97 3.35
CA PHE A 117 0.42 5.14 2.01
C PHE A 117 1.33 3.97 1.73
N ALA A 118 1.11 3.25 0.63
CA ALA A 118 1.90 2.09 0.28
C ALA A 118 2.42 2.22 -1.15
N THR A 119 3.69 1.88 -1.35
CA THR A 119 4.30 1.85 -2.67
C THR A 119 4.99 0.51 -2.90
N TYR A 120 4.69 -0.12 -4.01
CA TYR A 120 5.40 -1.30 -4.47
C TYR A 120 6.37 -0.88 -5.55
N THR A 121 7.60 -1.41 -5.50
CA THR A 121 8.60 -1.11 -6.51
C THR A 121 9.36 -2.39 -6.88
N SER A 122 9.52 -2.62 -8.17
CA SER A 122 10.40 -3.65 -8.70
C SER A 122 11.19 -3.08 -9.87
N GLU A 123 12.46 -3.43 -9.97
CA GLU A 123 13.30 -3.02 -11.09
C GLU A 123 13.19 -3.99 -12.27
N ARG A 124 12.19 -4.88 -12.26
CA ARG A 124 11.94 -5.87 -13.30
C ARG A 124 10.52 -5.74 -13.84
N PRO A 125 10.23 -4.68 -14.62
CA PRO A 125 8.84 -4.40 -15.05
C PRO A 125 8.23 -5.49 -15.92
N ASP A 126 9.04 -6.25 -16.64
CA ASP A 126 8.56 -7.31 -17.53
C ASP A 126 8.55 -8.69 -16.86
N ASP A 127 8.93 -8.78 -15.59
CA ASP A 127 8.99 -10.05 -14.88
C ASP A 127 7.58 -10.47 -14.43
N ALA A 128 7.18 -11.69 -14.77
CA ALA A 128 5.87 -12.21 -14.38
C ALA A 128 5.72 -12.27 -12.85
N ALA A 129 6.81 -12.51 -12.11
CA ALA A 129 6.77 -12.51 -10.66
C ALA A 129 6.47 -11.11 -10.13
N ALA A 130 7.08 -10.07 -10.69
CA ALA A 130 6.81 -8.69 -10.28
C ALA A 130 5.36 -8.31 -10.55
N GLN A 131 4.81 -8.73 -11.67
CA GLN A 131 3.41 -8.45 -12.01
C GLN A 131 2.45 -9.14 -11.05
N ARG A 132 2.76 -10.38 -10.63
CA ARG A 132 1.96 -11.05 -9.60
C ARG A 132 2.09 -10.34 -8.26
N GLU A 133 3.30 -9.91 -7.91
CA GLU A 133 3.53 -9.22 -6.64
C GLU A 133 2.79 -7.89 -6.55
N VAL A 134 2.76 -7.11 -7.64
CA VAL A 134 2.04 -5.84 -7.60
C VAL A 134 0.53 -6.05 -7.45
N GLN A 135 -0.01 -7.14 -8.01
CA GLN A 135 -1.41 -7.49 -7.82
C GLN A 135 -1.68 -7.91 -6.37
N GLN A 136 -0.78 -8.68 -5.77
CA GLN A 136 -0.88 -9.04 -4.37
C GLN A 136 -0.75 -7.80 -3.47
N ALA A 137 0.16 -6.89 -3.82
CA ALA A 137 0.32 -5.63 -3.08
C ALA A 137 -0.98 -4.81 -3.09
N GLU A 138 -1.68 -4.77 -4.22
CA GLU A 138 -2.97 -4.09 -4.29
C GLU A 138 -4.00 -4.72 -3.35
N LEU A 139 -4.06 -6.04 -3.30
CA LEU A 139 -4.97 -6.72 -2.38
C LEU A 139 -4.60 -6.47 -0.92
N ILE A 140 -3.30 -6.42 -0.61
CA ILE A 140 -2.84 -6.07 0.73
C ILE A 140 -3.30 -4.65 1.08
N ALA A 141 -3.09 -3.67 0.18
CA ALA A 141 -3.49 -2.29 0.40
C ALA A 141 -4.99 -2.16 0.64
N LYS A 142 -5.79 -2.89 -0.14
CA LYS A 142 -7.25 -2.86 -0.01
C LYS A 142 -7.73 -3.49 1.30
N SER A 143 -6.92 -4.32 1.94
CA SER A 143 -7.27 -4.99 3.19
C SER A 143 -6.89 -4.18 4.43
N ILE A 144 -6.23 -3.04 4.29
CA ILE A 144 -5.75 -2.24 5.42
C ILE A 144 -6.91 -1.77 6.29
N ARG A 145 -6.75 -1.96 7.61
CA ARG A 145 -7.67 -1.46 8.63
C ARG A 145 -6.83 -0.76 9.71
N PHE A 146 -7.42 0.24 10.34
CA PHE A 146 -6.77 1.04 11.37
C PHE A 146 -7.33 0.64 12.74
N PRO A 147 -6.65 -0.24 13.49
CA PRO A 147 -7.17 -0.67 14.80
C PRO A 147 -7.10 0.47 15.80
N GLY A 148 -8.04 0.47 16.75
CA GLY A 148 -8.07 1.48 17.81
C GLY A 148 -8.59 2.84 17.38
N SER A 149 -9.13 2.97 16.18
CA SER A 149 -9.80 4.22 15.76
C SER A 149 -11.12 4.36 16.48
N PRO A 150 -11.47 5.58 16.94
CA PRO A 150 -12.76 5.84 17.59
C PRO A 150 -13.93 5.69 16.65
#